data_8f2433c6a1515bbec5e8c9012df62696
#
_entry.id   8f2433c6a1515bbec5e8c9012df62696
#
_cell.length_a   1.000
_cell.length_b   1.000
_cell.length_c   1.000
_cell.angle_alpha   90.00
_cell.angle_beta   90.00
_cell.angle_gamma   90.00
#
_symmetry.space_group_name_H-M   'P 1'
#
loop_
_entity.id
_entity.type
_entity.pdbx_description
1 polymer ?
#
loop_
_entity_poly.entity_id
_entity_poly.type
_entity_poly.pdbx_seq_one_letter_code
_entity_poly.pdbx_strand_id
1 'polypeptide(L)'
;LQLLLNSAARATTKTPRFHHISPVLKSLHWLKINQRIDYKIISLTYKTLQTQQPKYLRSRLVISNHNTRSSSVLTLLRPPNVSRLKITNRSFSCHAPVLWNSLPLDMRQLNKADPHIFPQHPLLALSYSQFHTRLKTFLFHKSYPS
;
A
#
# COMPACT_ATOMS: atom_id res chain seq x y z
N LEU A 1 -16.39 -1.36 11.74
CA LEU A 1 -16.31 -0.87 10.36
C LEU A 1 -16.67 -1.95 9.34
N GLN A 2 -16.15 -3.19 9.44
CA GLN A 2 -16.51 -4.26 8.48
C GLN A 2 -18.02 -4.55 8.47
N LEU A 3 -18.67 -4.54 9.61
CA LEU A 3 -20.13 -4.74 9.71
C LEU A 3 -20.90 -3.66 8.94
N LEU A 4 -20.48 -2.40 9.04
CA LEU A 4 -21.10 -1.29 8.28
C LEU A 4 -20.92 -1.49 6.76
N LEU A 5 -19.72 -1.88 6.33
CA LEU A 5 -19.45 -2.19 4.94
C LEU A 5 -20.35 -3.34 4.44
N ASN A 6 -20.50 -4.39 5.25
CA ASN A 6 -21.36 -5.53 4.93
C ASN A 6 -22.83 -5.14 4.83
N SER A 7 -23.31 -4.26 5.74
CA SER A 7 -24.69 -3.76 5.71
C SER A 7 -24.94 -2.89 4.47
N ALA A 8 -24.00 -2.02 4.12
CA ALA A 8 -24.08 -1.22 2.90
C ALA A 8 -24.11 -2.10 1.63
N ALA A 9 -23.24 -3.12 1.56
CA ALA A 9 -23.23 -4.05 0.42
C ALA A 9 -24.56 -4.80 0.28
N ARG A 10 -25.15 -5.27 1.40
CA ARG A 10 -26.47 -5.93 1.40
C ARG A 10 -27.58 -4.99 0.94
N ALA A 11 -27.56 -3.75 1.42
CA ALA A 11 -28.54 -2.74 1.02
C ALA A 11 -28.49 -2.46 -0.49
N THR A 12 -27.26 -2.35 -1.03
CA THR A 12 -27.04 -2.08 -2.46
C THR A 12 -27.51 -3.23 -3.35
N THR A 13 -27.26 -4.48 -2.93
CA THR A 13 -27.59 -5.69 -3.72
C THR A 13 -28.91 -6.34 -3.34
N LYS A 14 -29.63 -5.79 -2.35
CA LYS A 14 -30.87 -6.38 -1.77
C LYS A 14 -30.68 -7.82 -1.29
N THR A 15 -29.46 -8.18 -0.85
CA THR A 15 -29.12 -9.55 -0.44
C THR A 15 -29.62 -9.81 0.98
N PRO A 16 -30.33 -10.93 1.26
CA PRO A 16 -30.80 -11.30 2.59
C PRO A 16 -29.65 -11.48 3.61
N ARG A 17 -29.98 -11.33 4.92
CA ARG A 17 -28.97 -11.37 6.01
C ARG A 17 -28.28 -12.72 6.15
N PHE A 18 -28.92 -13.80 5.80
CA PHE A 18 -28.39 -15.18 5.93
C PHE A 18 -27.43 -15.58 4.80
N HIS A 19 -27.35 -14.83 3.69
CA HIS A 19 -26.37 -15.11 2.65
C HIS A 19 -24.95 -14.66 3.04
N HIS A 20 -23.95 -15.45 2.61
CA HIS A 20 -22.55 -15.08 2.80
C HIS A 20 -22.25 -13.77 2.08
N ILE A 21 -21.57 -12.87 2.80
CA ILE A 21 -21.27 -11.52 2.28
C ILE A 21 -20.08 -11.48 1.31
N SER A 22 -19.15 -12.43 1.41
CA SER A 22 -17.92 -12.43 0.61
C SER A 22 -18.17 -12.46 -0.90
N PRO A 23 -19.07 -13.29 -1.45
CA PRO A 23 -19.42 -13.26 -2.88
C PRO A 23 -20.02 -11.92 -3.31
N VAL A 24 -20.82 -11.29 -2.45
CA VAL A 24 -21.45 -9.99 -2.70
C VAL A 24 -20.38 -8.90 -2.79
N LEU A 25 -19.45 -8.85 -1.84
CA LEU A 25 -18.35 -7.89 -1.88
C LEU A 25 -17.44 -8.11 -3.10
N LYS A 26 -17.21 -9.37 -3.47
CA LYS A 26 -16.43 -9.73 -4.67
C LYS A 26 -17.11 -9.25 -5.95
N SER A 27 -18.42 -9.45 -6.10
CA SER A 27 -19.19 -9.00 -7.28
C SER A 27 -19.25 -7.47 -7.38
N LEU A 28 -19.28 -6.77 -6.25
CA LEU A 28 -19.23 -5.31 -6.19
C LEU A 28 -17.79 -4.75 -6.37
N HIS A 29 -16.78 -5.60 -6.49
CA HIS A 29 -15.36 -5.21 -6.50
C HIS A 29 -14.95 -4.37 -5.27
N TRP A 30 -15.56 -4.66 -4.12
CA TRP A 30 -15.26 -3.95 -2.89
C TRP A 30 -14.20 -4.67 -2.07
N LEU A 31 -13.17 -3.94 -1.69
CA LEU A 31 -12.14 -4.43 -0.76
C LEU A 31 -12.71 -4.51 0.66
N LYS A 32 -12.31 -5.54 1.40
CA LYS A 32 -12.54 -5.62 2.85
C LYS A 32 -11.84 -4.45 3.56
N ILE A 33 -12.30 -4.10 4.76
CA ILE A 33 -11.79 -2.93 5.50
C ILE A 33 -10.28 -2.97 5.71
N ASN A 34 -9.71 -4.11 6.07
CA ASN A 34 -8.27 -4.23 6.28
C ASN A 34 -7.48 -3.87 5.00
N GLN A 35 -7.88 -4.39 3.85
CA GLN A 35 -7.24 -4.08 2.57
C GLN A 35 -7.49 -2.64 2.12
N ARG A 36 -8.59 -2.01 2.54
CA ARG A 36 -8.81 -0.57 2.32
C ARG A 36 -7.85 0.29 3.14
N ILE A 37 -7.54 -0.13 4.38
CA ILE A 37 -6.55 0.53 5.22
C ILE A 37 -5.16 0.36 4.58
N ASP A 38 -4.78 -0.86 4.22
CA ASP A 38 -3.53 -1.15 3.53
C ASP A 38 -3.38 -0.32 2.26
N TYR A 39 -4.44 -0.26 1.43
CA TYR A 39 -4.47 0.56 0.22
C TYR A 39 -4.18 2.05 0.51
N LYS A 40 -4.80 2.61 1.54
CA LYS A 40 -4.60 4.01 1.93
C LYS A 40 -3.15 4.27 2.38
N ILE A 41 -2.60 3.39 3.21
CA ILE A 41 -1.23 3.53 3.73
C ILE A 41 -0.22 3.40 2.58
N ILE A 42 -0.37 2.38 1.72
CA ILE A 42 0.53 2.15 0.58
C ILE A 42 0.43 3.31 -0.43
N SER A 43 -0.78 3.78 -0.74
CA SER A 43 -1.00 4.91 -1.64
C SER A 43 -0.35 6.19 -1.12
N LEU A 44 -0.46 6.43 0.20
CA LEU A 44 0.16 7.58 0.84
C LEU A 44 1.68 7.45 0.83
N THR A 45 2.21 6.26 1.09
CA THR A 45 3.65 5.96 1.02
C THR A 45 4.19 6.22 -0.39
N TYR A 46 3.52 5.69 -1.42
CA TYR A 46 3.88 5.94 -2.81
C TYR A 46 3.91 7.44 -3.14
N LYS A 47 2.82 8.16 -2.80
CA LYS A 47 2.74 9.61 -3.04
C LYS A 47 3.87 10.36 -2.34
N THR A 48 4.14 10.05 -1.07
CA THR A 48 5.20 10.68 -0.28
C THR A 48 6.59 10.42 -0.86
N LEU A 49 6.85 9.23 -1.39
CA LEU A 49 8.11 8.88 -2.03
C LEU A 49 8.29 9.61 -3.38
N GLN A 50 7.22 9.76 -4.18
CA GLN A 50 7.29 10.42 -5.48
C GLN A 50 7.36 11.94 -5.38
N THR A 51 6.52 12.54 -4.52
CA THR A 51 6.39 14.00 -4.44
C THR A 51 7.24 14.65 -3.35
N GLN A 52 7.88 13.85 -2.49
CA GLN A 52 8.59 14.29 -1.28
C GLN A 52 7.69 15.10 -0.30
N GLN A 53 6.37 15.03 -0.50
CA GLN A 53 5.37 15.73 0.28
C GLN A 53 4.35 14.75 0.90
N PRO A 54 3.81 15.07 2.08
CA PRO A 54 4.22 16.13 3.00
C PRO A 54 5.54 15.81 3.72
N LYS A 55 6.35 16.82 4.02
CA LYS A 55 7.68 16.64 4.60
C LYS A 55 7.69 15.83 5.90
N TYR A 56 6.68 16.01 6.76
CA TYR A 56 6.59 15.29 8.04
C TYR A 56 6.37 13.78 7.86
N LEU A 57 5.71 13.32 6.79
CA LEU A 57 5.61 11.90 6.47
C LEU A 57 6.88 11.41 5.77
N ARG A 58 7.48 12.23 4.91
CA ARG A 58 8.72 11.87 4.22
C ARG A 58 9.86 11.61 5.22
N SER A 59 9.97 12.42 6.29
CA SER A 59 10.98 12.21 7.35
C SER A 59 10.79 10.91 8.15
N ARG A 60 9.60 10.28 8.08
CA ARG A 60 9.31 9.00 8.73
C ARG A 60 9.64 7.78 7.86
N LEU A 61 9.95 7.98 6.59
CA LEU A 61 10.30 6.92 5.66
C LEU A 61 11.81 6.91 5.41
N VAL A 62 12.47 5.85 5.86
CA VAL A 62 13.90 5.64 5.66
C VAL A 62 14.09 4.64 4.53
N ILE A 63 14.76 5.06 3.46
CA ILE A 63 15.10 4.18 2.33
C ILE A 63 16.33 3.35 2.70
N SER A 64 16.29 2.06 2.40
CA SER A 64 17.43 1.17 2.55
C SER A 64 18.43 1.40 1.42
N ASN A 65 19.63 1.82 1.77
CA ASN A 65 20.73 2.04 0.81
C ASN A 65 21.65 0.82 0.67
N HIS A 66 21.10 -0.40 0.80
CA HIS A 66 21.91 -1.59 0.57
C HIS A 66 22.27 -1.72 -0.92
N ASN A 67 23.54 -1.54 -1.25
CA ASN A 67 24.12 -1.79 -2.57
C ASN A 67 24.23 -3.32 -2.82
N THR A 68 23.08 -3.96 -2.95
CA THR A 68 23.00 -5.37 -3.36
C THR A 68 22.64 -5.47 -4.85
N ARG A 69 22.76 -6.66 -5.41
CA ARG A 69 22.31 -6.95 -6.81
C ARG A 69 20.83 -6.56 -7.06
N SER A 70 20.04 -6.41 -6.00
CA SER A 70 18.63 -5.93 -6.03
C SER A 70 18.50 -4.41 -5.86
N SER A 71 19.54 -3.63 -6.14
CA SER A 71 19.53 -2.16 -5.97
C SER A 71 18.53 -1.43 -6.86
N SER A 72 17.92 -2.11 -7.82
CA SER A 72 16.85 -1.57 -8.67
C SER A 72 15.48 -1.50 -7.98
N VAL A 73 15.35 -2.04 -6.77
CA VAL A 73 14.08 -2.11 -6.03
C VAL A 73 14.14 -1.24 -4.78
N LEU A 74 13.16 -0.36 -4.63
CA LEU A 74 13.05 0.49 -3.46
C LEU A 74 12.56 -0.31 -2.25
N THR A 75 13.40 -0.36 -1.21
CA THR A 75 13.09 -1.01 0.06
C THR A 75 13.12 0.03 1.18
N LEU A 76 12.16 -0.06 2.08
CA LEU A 76 12.07 0.83 3.24
C LEU A 76 12.55 0.12 4.50
N LEU A 77 13.34 0.82 5.31
CA LEU A 77 13.77 0.35 6.62
C LEU A 77 12.65 0.58 7.65
N ARG A 78 12.36 -0.46 8.40
CA ARG A 78 11.49 -0.34 9.58
C ARG A 78 12.33 0.20 10.74
N PRO A 79 11.90 1.27 11.42
CA PRO A 79 12.61 1.76 12.60
C PRO A 79 12.60 0.69 13.71
N PRO A 80 13.65 0.60 14.52
CA PRO A 80 13.72 -0.32 15.65
C PRO A 80 12.57 -0.02 16.63
N ASN A 81 11.90 -1.07 17.06
CA ASN A 81 10.76 -0.94 17.96
C ASN A 81 11.27 -0.89 19.40
N VAL A 82 11.42 0.32 19.93
CA VAL A 82 11.85 0.56 21.32
C VAL A 82 10.70 0.28 22.33
N SER A 83 9.47 0.35 21.85
CA SER A 83 8.28 0.19 22.70
C SER A 83 7.64 -1.19 22.56
N ARG A 84 7.32 -1.81 23.68
CA ARG A 84 6.52 -3.07 23.73
C ARG A 84 5.04 -2.87 23.42
N LEU A 85 4.59 -1.63 23.23
CA LEU A 85 3.19 -1.31 22.98
C LEU A 85 2.78 -1.71 21.54
N LYS A 86 1.74 -2.51 21.42
CA LYS A 86 1.17 -2.94 20.14
C LYS A 86 0.73 -1.75 19.25
N ILE A 87 0.38 -0.62 19.85
CA ILE A 87 -0.04 0.59 19.14
C ILE A 87 1.09 1.19 18.30
N THR A 88 2.34 1.07 18.77
CA THR A 88 3.52 1.58 18.05
C THR A 88 3.67 0.89 16.70
N ASN A 89 3.35 -0.40 16.61
CA ASN A 89 3.40 -1.16 15.36
C ASN A 89 2.40 -0.67 14.32
N ARG A 90 1.33 0.01 14.73
CA ARG A 90 0.31 0.59 13.85
C ARG A 90 0.64 2.00 13.38
N SER A 91 1.70 2.61 13.92
CA SER A 91 2.16 3.93 13.46
C SER A 91 2.60 3.86 12.00
N PHE A 92 2.44 4.99 11.29
CA PHE A 92 2.85 5.08 9.88
C PHE A 92 4.30 4.69 9.67
N SER A 93 5.21 5.16 10.54
CA SER A 93 6.65 4.85 10.46
C SER A 93 7.00 3.36 10.58
N CYS A 94 6.20 2.58 11.32
CA CYS A 94 6.42 1.15 11.49
C CYS A 94 5.64 0.31 10.49
N HIS A 95 4.42 0.70 10.16
CA HIS A 95 3.51 -0.09 9.34
C HIS A 95 3.73 0.12 7.84
N ALA A 96 4.00 1.36 7.41
CA ALA A 96 4.23 1.65 6.00
C ALA A 96 5.40 0.87 5.38
N PRO A 97 6.59 0.75 6.02
CA PRO A 97 7.68 -0.08 5.49
C PRO A 97 7.30 -1.56 5.35
N VAL A 98 6.56 -2.12 6.31
CA VAL A 98 6.12 -3.52 6.27
C VAL A 98 5.21 -3.76 5.08
N LEU A 99 4.19 -2.93 4.91
CA LEU A 99 3.27 -3.02 3.78
C LEU A 99 3.97 -2.77 2.45
N TRP A 100 4.84 -1.75 2.38
CA TRP A 100 5.60 -1.44 1.18
C TRP A 100 6.48 -2.61 0.74
N ASN A 101 7.24 -3.19 1.67
CA ASN A 101 8.15 -4.29 1.37
C ASN A 101 7.41 -5.60 1.03
N SER A 102 6.13 -5.73 1.36
CA SER A 102 5.28 -6.86 0.98
C SER A 102 4.74 -6.78 -0.46
N LEU A 103 4.90 -5.63 -1.13
CA LEU A 103 4.47 -5.48 -2.52
C LEU A 103 5.37 -6.28 -3.46
N PRO A 104 4.84 -6.73 -4.62
CA PRO A 104 5.63 -7.32 -5.69
C PRO A 104 6.78 -6.40 -6.14
N LEU A 105 7.87 -7.01 -6.60
CA LEU A 105 9.08 -6.28 -7.01
C LEU A 105 8.83 -5.29 -8.15
N ASP A 106 7.97 -5.67 -9.11
CA ASP A 106 7.59 -4.84 -10.25
C ASP A 106 6.89 -3.53 -9.86
N MET A 107 6.26 -3.50 -8.68
CA MET A 107 5.61 -2.29 -8.16
C MET A 107 6.57 -1.35 -7.41
N ARG A 108 7.75 -1.83 -7.05
CA ARG A 108 8.74 -1.09 -6.25
C ARG A 108 10.00 -0.73 -7.02
N GLN A 109 10.02 -0.96 -8.33
CA GLN A 109 11.19 -0.67 -9.17
C GLN A 109 11.50 0.82 -9.19
N LEU A 110 12.79 1.12 -9.03
CA LEU A 110 13.31 2.47 -9.19
C LEU A 110 13.33 2.86 -10.67
N ASN A 111 13.14 4.13 -10.93
CA ASN A 111 13.34 4.66 -12.27
C ASN A 111 14.83 4.60 -12.63
N LYS A 112 15.16 4.01 -13.78
CA LYS A 112 16.54 3.86 -14.26
C LYS A 112 17.10 5.11 -14.93
N ALA A 113 16.35 6.22 -14.92
CA ALA A 113 16.85 7.48 -15.45
C ALA A 113 18.04 7.98 -14.61
N ASP A 114 19.14 8.32 -15.28
CA ASP A 114 20.37 8.75 -14.64
C ASP A 114 20.12 9.91 -13.67
N PRO A 115 20.47 9.77 -12.40
CA PRO A 115 20.23 10.80 -11.39
C PRO A 115 21.01 12.08 -11.64
N HIS A 116 22.02 12.05 -12.52
CA HIS A 116 22.86 13.22 -12.86
C HIS A 116 22.22 14.16 -13.91
N ILE A 117 21.21 13.70 -14.66
CA ILE A 117 20.65 14.49 -15.76
C ILE A 117 19.44 15.31 -15.32
N PHE A 118 18.62 14.78 -14.37
CA PHE A 118 17.41 15.48 -13.91
C PHE A 118 17.11 15.19 -12.43
N PRO A 119 17.35 16.17 -11.52
CA PRO A 119 17.04 16.00 -10.10
C PRO A 119 15.54 15.96 -9.76
N GLN A 120 14.67 16.04 -10.75
CA GLN A 120 13.20 16.07 -10.56
C GLN A 120 12.48 14.83 -11.12
N HIS A 121 13.19 13.77 -11.51
CA HIS A 121 12.53 12.56 -11.97
C HIS A 121 11.82 11.82 -10.83
N PRO A 122 10.64 11.24 -11.11
CA PRO A 122 9.96 10.41 -10.14
C PRO A 122 10.84 9.23 -9.73
N LEU A 123 10.95 9.01 -8.42
CA LEU A 123 11.82 7.98 -7.82
C LEU A 123 11.46 6.56 -8.30
N LEU A 124 10.17 6.31 -8.53
CA LEU A 124 9.63 5.00 -8.94
C LEU A 124 9.32 4.98 -10.43
N ALA A 125 9.52 3.82 -11.04
CA ALA A 125 9.32 3.61 -12.48
C ALA A 125 7.84 3.69 -12.90
N LEU A 126 6.92 3.29 -12.02
CA LEU A 126 5.48 3.32 -12.32
C LEU A 126 4.90 4.72 -12.15
N SER A 127 4.01 5.09 -13.05
CA SER A 127 3.20 6.30 -12.89
C SER A 127 2.13 6.12 -11.81
N TYR A 128 1.55 7.23 -11.35
CA TYR A 128 0.51 7.22 -10.32
C TYR A 128 -0.68 6.32 -10.69
N SER A 129 -1.21 6.47 -11.91
CA SER A 129 -2.35 5.68 -12.38
C SER A 129 -2.04 4.18 -12.47
N GLN A 130 -0.89 3.84 -13.04
CA GLN A 130 -0.43 2.45 -13.17
C GLN A 130 -0.23 1.79 -11.80
N PHE A 131 0.40 2.51 -10.87
CA PHE A 131 0.61 2.01 -9.51
C PHE A 131 -0.71 1.72 -8.81
N HIS A 132 -1.67 2.65 -8.86
CA HIS A 132 -2.97 2.48 -8.22
C HIS A 132 -3.80 1.35 -8.82
N THR A 133 -3.76 1.17 -10.15
CA THR A 133 -4.44 0.06 -10.82
C THR A 133 -3.86 -1.29 -10.37
N ARG A 134 -2.54 -1.43 -10.40
CA ARG A 134 -1.86 -2.66 -9.94
C ARG A 134 -2.10 -2.92 -8.46
N LEU A 135 -2.05 -1.87 -7.62
CA LEU A 135 -2.29 -1.99 -6.19
C LEU A 135 -3.71 -2.48 -5.89
N LYS A 136 -4.71 -1.95 -6.57
CA LYS A 136 -6.11 -2.42 -6.42
C LYS A 136 -6.24 -3.90 -6.79
N THR A 137 -5.67 -4.31 -7.92
CA THR A 137 -5.69 -5.70 -8.37
C THR A 137 -5.00 -6.61 -7.36
N PHE A 138 -3.80 -6.25 -6.91
CA PHE A 138 -3.04 -7.01 -5.91
C PHE A 138 -3.82 -7.19 -4.60
N LEU A 139 -4.39 -6.11 -4.06
CA LEU A 139 -5.16 -6.18 -2.82
C LEU A 139 -6.49 -6.91 -3.00
N PHE A 140 -7.09 -6.86 -4.18
CA PHE A 140 -8.30 -7.60 -4.48
C PHE A 140 -8.03 -9.11 -4.48
N HIS A 141 -6.97 -9.56 -5.13
CA HIS A 141 -6.55 -10.97 -5.06
C HIS A 141 -6.22 -11.41 -3.63
N LYS A 142 -5.57 -10.54 -2.85
CA LYS A 142 -5.30 -10.80 -1.42
C LYS A 142 -6.60 -10.89 -0.59
N SER A 143 -7.64 -10.12 -0.94
CA SER A 143 -8.95 -10.16 -0.24
C SER A 143 -9.76 -11.40 -0.57
N TYR A 144 -9.66 -11.88 -1.79
CA TYR A 144 -10.47 -12.96 -2.35
C TYR A 144 -9.59 -13.93 -3.13
N PRO A 145 -8.79 -14.74 -2.40
CA PRO A 145 -8.01 -15.78 -3.06
C PRO A 145 -8.94 -16.74 -3.80
N SER A 146 -8.49 -17.18 -4.96
CA SER A 146 -9.22 -18.09 -5.85
C SER A 146 -9.21 -19.47 -5.25
#